data_279931e7ca7c73dc0bebd480acbf110d
#
_entry.id   279931e7ca7c73dc0bebd480acbf110d
#
_cell.length_a   1.000
_cell.length_b   1.000
_cell.length_c   1.000
_cell.angle_alpha   90.00
_cell.angle_beta   90.00
_cell.angle_gamma   90.00
#
_symmetry.space_group_name_H-M   'P 1'
#
loop_
_entity.id
_entity.type
_entity.pdbx_description
1 polymer ?
#
loop_
_entity_poly.entity_id
_entity_poly.type
_entity_poly.pdbx_seq_one_letter_code
_entity_poly.pdbx_strand_id
1 'polypeptide(L)'
;VTQLSKSTLCTRLAAGVDLVDEWAARTGLDAQLTRELAEYIFVKPVDWVAEVEGLAAAGAKWIIDLGPSDTVTRLTAPVIRGLGMGIVPAATRAGQRSLFTVGAAPTIAPAWSSYAPAPIALPDGSVKASTKFTRLTGRSPILLAGMTPTTVDAKIVAAAANAGHWAELAGGGQVTEEIFDARIAELTQLLEPGRAVQFNSLFLDPYLWKLQVGGKRLVQKARQSGAPIDGVVVTAGIPDLEEAVELIEELYTVGITSVVFKPGTVDQIKSVIKIAAEVPDRDVIVHVEGGRAGGHHSWEDLDDLLLSTYGELRKYPNVTICVGGGIGTPERAAEYLSGDWAKDYGFPVMPVDGILVGTAAMATKEATTSPAVKQLLVETSGTDIWVGAGKAING
;
A
#
# COMPACT_ATOMS: atom_id res chain seq x y z
N VAL A 1 26.91 -16.05 -7.50
CA VAL A 1 27.67 -17.30 -7.73
C VAL A 1 26.69 -18.34 -8.20
N THR A 2 26.77 -18.73 -9.47
CA THR A 2 25.88 -19.74 -10.04
C THR A 2 26.23 -21.08 -9.41
N GLN A 3 25.25 -21.74 -8.79
CA GLN A 3 25.39 -23.15 -8.45
C GLN A 3 25.64 -23.91 -9.75
N LEU A 4 26.88 -24.26 -9.99
CA LEU A 4 27.21 -25.21 -11.05
C LEU A 4 26.61 -26.53 -10.58
N SER A 5 25.43 -26.90 -11.14
CA SER A 5 24.91 -28.24 -10.99
C SER A 5 26.04 -29.22 -11.24
N LYS A 6 26.06 -30.34 -10.51
CA LYS A 6 27.04 -31.44 -10.54
C LYS A 6 27.75 -31.61 -11.89
N SER A 7 28.62 -30.69 -12.23
CA SER A 7 29.52 -30.81 -13.38
C SER A 7 30.61 -31.82 -13.04
N THR A 8 31.22 -32.42 -14.04
CA THR A 8 32.35 -33.29 -13.83
C THR A 8 33.47 -32.65 -13.00
N LEU A 9 33.58 -31.31 -13.09
CA LEU A 9 34.52 -30.51 -12.29
C LEU A 9 34.12 -30.47 -10.82
N CYS A 10 32.83 -30.22 -10.52
CA CYS A 10 32.33 -30.20 -9.14
C CYS A 10 32.50 -31.58 -8.49
N THR A 11 32.21 -32.64 -9.21
CA THR A 11 32.42 -34.03 -8.72
C THR A 11 33.90 -34.31 -8.48
N ARG A 12 34.81 -33.84 -9.35
CA ARG A 12 36.27 -33.99 -9.17
C ARG A 12 36.77 -33.12 -8.01
N LEU A 13 36.27 -31.90 -7.82
CA LEU A 13 36.61 -31.05 -6.68
C LEU A 13 36.10 -31.60 -5.37
N ALA A 14 34.86 -32.16 -5.36
CA ALA A 14 34.32 -32.82 -4.18
C ALA A 14 35.01 -34.14 -3.81
N ALA A 15 35.50 -34.87 -4.81
CA ALA A 15 36.19 -36.14 -4.64
C ALA A 15 37.74 -36.03 -4.61
N GLY A 16 38.30 -34.94 -5.11
CA GLY A 16 39.74 -34.79 -5.31
C GLY A 16 40.31 -33.59 -4.58
N VAL A 17 40.61 -33.79 -3.33
CA VAL A 17 41.36 -32.86 -2.47
C VAL A 17 42.62 -32.33 -3.14
N ASP A 18 43.27 -33.16 -3.98
CA ASP A 18 44.55 -32.88 -4.59
C ASP A 18 44.55 -31.68 -5.54
N LEU A 19 43.45 -31.43 -6.27
CA LEU A 19 43.36 -30.29 -7.21
C LEU A 19 43.28 -28.94 -6.48
N VAL A 20 42.63 -28.92 -5.33
CA VAL A 20 42.47 -27.68 -4.53
C VAL A 20 43.79 -27.36 -3.83
N ASP A 21 44.47 -28.39 -3.29
CA ASP A 21 45.74 -28.22 -2.63
C ASP A 21 46.87 -27.84 -3.66
N GLU A 22 46.85 -28.42 -4.86
CA GLU A 22 47.77 -28.05 -5.94
C GLU A 22 47.54 -26.59 -6.40
N TRP A 23 46.28 -26.17 -6.50
CA TRP A 23 45.96 -24.80 -6.88
C TRP A 23 46.32 -23.79 -5.78
N ALA A 24 46.10 -24.12 -4.51
CA ALA A 24 46.51 -23.30 -3.38
C ALA A 24 48.02 -23.12 -3.32
N ALA A 25 48.78 -24.21 -3.54
CA ALA A 25 50.24 -24.16 -3.59
C ALA A 25 50.77 -23.25 -4.71
N ARG A 26 50.11 -23.26 -5.88
CA ARG A 26 50.48 -22.41 -7.02
C ARG A 26 50.13 -20.94 -6.82
N THR A 27 49.06 -20.63 -6.09
CA THR A 27 48.55 -19.27 -5.90
C THR A 27 49.07 -18.62 -4.63
N GLY A 28 49.79 -19.35 -3.75
CA GLY A 28 50.28 -18.88 -2.46
C GLY A 28 49.14 -18.60 -1.46
N LEU A 29 47.94 -19.11 -1.72
CA LEU A 29 46.81 -19.02 -0.80
C LEU A 29 46.88 -20.12 0.25
N ASP A 30 46.27 -19.86 1.40
CA ASP A 30 46.06 -20.87 2.43
C ASP A 30 45.24 -22.05 1.89
N ALA A 31 45.77 -23.28 2.00
CA ALA A 31 45.14 -24.47 1.45
C ALA A 31 43.77 -24.74 2.09
N GLN A 32 43.62 -24.46 3.39
CA GLN A 32 42.34 -24.64 4.08
C GLN A 32 41.33 -23.67 3.57
N LEU A 33 41.66 -22.38 3.47
CA LEU A 33 40.76 -21.35 2.94
C LEU A 33 40.38 -21.65 1.49
N THR A 34 41.32 -22.08 0.67
CA THR A 34 41.09 -22.46 -0.74
C THR A 34 40.09 -23.61 -0.83
N ARG A 35 40.25 -24.62 0.03
CA ARG A 35 39.33 -25.77 0.11
C ARG A 35 37.96 -25.35 0.52
N GLU A 36 37.84 -24.57 1.57
CA GLU A 36 36.55 -24.06 2.06
C GLU A 36 35.83 -23.23 0.98
N LEU A 37 36.55 -22.35 0.28
CA LEU A 37 35.99 -21.57 -0.83
C LEU A 37 35.53 -22.48 -1.98
N ALA A 38 36.32 -23.50 -2.34
CA ALA A 38 35.92 -24.45 -3.37
C ALA A 38 34.69 -25.26 -2.99
N GLU A 39 34.56 -25.69 -1.72
CA GLU A 39 33.37 -26.35 -1.21
C GLU A 39 32.14 -25.42 -1.28
N TYR A 40 32.25 -24.15 -0.87
CA TYR A 40 31.18 -23.18 -0.95
C TYR A 40 30.76 -22.90 -2.40
N ILE A 41 31.70 -22.79 -3.32
CA ILE A 41 31.40 -22.44 -4.71
C ILE A 41 30.82 -23.62 -5.50
N PHE A 42 31.33 -24.86 -5.27
CA PHE A 42 31.02 -25.99 -6.14
C PHE A 42 30.18 -27.09 -5.52
N VAL A 43 30.12 -27.19 -4.21
CA VAL A 43 29.50 -28.33 -3.49
C VAL A 43 28.31 -27.91 -2.63
N LYS A 44 28.46 -26.85 -1.87
CA LYS A 44 27.41 -26.42 -0.96
C LYS A 44 26.30 -25.67 -1.72
N PRO A 45 25.01 -25.81 -1.31
CA PRO A 45 23.96 -25.00 -1.85
C PRO A 45 24.22 -23.53 -1.51
N VAL A 46 23.97 -22.65 -2.47
CA VAL A 46 24.02 -21.19 -2.26
C VAL A 46 22.60 -20.71 -2.04
N ASP A 47 22.31 -20.21 -0.86
CA ASP A 47 21.08 -19.46 -0.59
C ASP A 47 21.31 -18.02 -1.01
N TRP A 48 21.00 -17.74 -2.28
CA TRP A 48 21.21 -16.42 -2.87
C TRP A 48 20.38 -15.32 -2.22
N VAL A 49 19.19 -15.66 -1.72
CA VAL A 49 18.30 -14.69 -1.05
C VAL A 49 18.94 -14.28 0.28
N ALA A 50 19.31 -15.25 1.13
CA ALA A 50 19.95 -14.97 2.41
C ALA A 50 21.28 -14.20 2.26
N GLU A 51 22.08 -14.51 1.23
CA GLU A 51 23.31 -13.78 0.94
C GLU A 51 23.06 -12.29 0.62
N VAL A 52 22.06 -12.02 -0.24
CA VAL A 52 21.71 -10.65 -0.62
C VAL A 52 21.10 -9.88 0.54
N GLU A 53 20.26 -10.52 1.34
CA GLU A 53 19.70 -9.94 2.57
C GLU A 53 20.80 -9.63 3.60
N GLY A 54 21.77 -10.52 3.73
CA GLY A 54 22.96 -10.31 4.56
C GLY A 54 23.77 -9.09 4.12
N LEU A 55 23.93 -8.87 2.82
CA LEU A 55 24.58 -7.67 2.28
C LEU A 55 23.78 -6.40 2.61
N ALA A 56 22.45 -6.45 2.49
CA ALA A 56 21.58 -5.33 2.87
C ALA A 56 21.72 -5.00 4.38
N ALA A 57 21.71 -6.02 5.24
CA ALA A 57 21.86 -5.88 6.68
C ALA A 57 23.25 -5.33 7.06
N ALA A 58 24.29 -5.68 6.30
CA ALA A 58 25.63 -5.12 6.44
C ALA A 58 25.77 -3.68 5.92
N GLY A 59 24.68 -3.08 5.40
CA GLY A 59 24.64 -1.70 4.94
C GLY A 59 25.09 -1.47 3.49
N ALA A 60 25.25 -2.53 2.69
CA ALA A 60 25.55 -2.41 1.27
C ALA A 60 24.44 -1.64 0.55
N LYS A 61 24.81 -0.71 -0.32
CA LYS A 61 23.86 0.06 -1.14
C LYS A 61 23.87 -0.36 -2.59
N TRP A 62 24.98 -0.91 -3.06
CA TRP A 62 25.17 -1.29 -4.45
C TRP A 62 25.74 -2.69 -4.56
N ILE A 63 25.24 -3.42 -5.54
CA ILE A 63 25.83 -4.66 -6.05
C ILE A 63 26.33 -4.34 -7.45
N ILE A 64 27.57 -4.73 -7.75
CA ILE A 64 28.16 -4.62 -9.09
C ILE A 64 28.28 -6.03 -9.65
N ASP A 65 27.47 -6.32 -10.67
CA ASP A 65 27.51 -7.59 -11.40
C ASP A 65 28.59 -7.52 -12.49
N LEU A 66 29.71 -8.22 -12.27
CA LEU A 66 30.84 -8.22 -13.21
C LEU A 66 30.64 -9.19 -14.40
N GLY A 67 29.52 -9.89 -14.41
CA GLY A 67 29.20 -10.81 -15.49
C GLY A 67 29.78 -12.21 -15.34
N PRO A 68 29.82 -12.99 -16.42
CA PRO A 68 29.47 -12.61 -17.80
C PRO A 68 27.98 -12.37 -18.00
N SER A 69 27.62 -11.43 -18.86
CA SER A 69 26.24 -10.99 -19.11
C SER A 69 25.55 -10.32 -17.89
N ASP A 70 24.23 -10.37 -17.82
CA ASP A 70 23.38 -9.78 -16.77
C ASP A 70 22.61 -10.84 -15.96
N THR A 71 23.05 -12.08 -15.97
CA THR A 71 22.31 -13.20 -15.34
C THR A 71 22.17 -12.99 -13.84
N VAL A 72 23.25 -12.60 -13.15
CA VAL A 72 23.22 -12.33 -11.70
C VAL A 72 22.32 -11.12 -11.43
N THR A 73 22.37 -10.08 -12.24
CA THR A 73 21.49 -8.92 -12.15
C THR A 73 20.01 -9.33 -12.20
N ARG A 74 19.62 -10.18 -13.16
CA ARG A 74 18.23 -10.66 -13.29
C ARG A 74 17.76 -11.51 -12.12
N LEU A 75 18.66 -12.32 -11.55
CA LEU A 75 18.35 -13.12 -10.36
C LEU A 75 18.27 -12.29 -9.10
N THR A 76 19.08 -11.23 -9.00
CA THR A 76 19.18 -10.39 -7.80
C THR A 76 18.15 -9.27 -7.75
N ALA A 77 17.77 -8.72 -8.90
CA ALA A 77 16.83 -7.59 -8.95
C ALA A 77 15.50 -7.82 -8.22
N PRO A 78 14.86 -9.00 -8.29
CA PRO A 78 13.68 -9.28 -7.47
C PRO A 78 13.98 -9.30 -5.96
N VAL A 79 15.12 -9.83 -5.55
CA VAL A 79 15.51 -9.99 -4.15
C VAL A 79 15.79 -8.65 -3.48
N ILE A 80 16.46 -7.72 -4.17
CA ILE A 80 16.79 -6.39 -3.62
C ILE A 80 15.59 -5.42 -3.62
N ARG A 81 14.45 -5.83 -4.18
CA ARG A 81 13.28 -4.98 -4.23
C ARG A 81 12.81 -4.62 -2.81
N GLY A 82 12.73 -3.33 -2.54
CA GLY A 82 12.34 -2.81 -1.23
C GLY A 82 13.44 -2.79 -0.17
N LEU A 83 14.64 -3.30 -0.45
CA LEU A 83 15.77 -3.27 0.48
C LEU A 83 16.58 -1.95 0.44
N GLY A 84 16.25 -1.02 -0.44
CA GLY A 84 17.02 0.22 -0.60
C GLY A 84 18.42 -0.02 -1.17
N MET A 85 18.52 -1.00 -2.06
CA MET A 85 19.75 -1.39 -2.77
C MET A 85 19.57 -1.25 -4.27
N GLY A 86 20.67 -1.02 -4.97
CA GLY A 86 20.75 -1.05 -6.43
C GLY A 86 21.69 -2.12 -6.94
N ILE A 87 21.53 -2.51 -8.20
CA ILE A 87 22.46 -3.42 -8.89
C ILE A 87 22.82 -2.84 -10.25
N VAL A 88 24.11 -2.92 -10.61
CA VAL A 88 24.64 -2.45 -11.88
C VAL A 88 25.30 -3.60 -12.63
N PRO A 89 24.80 -4.00 -13.82
CA PRO A 89 25.40 -5.03 -14.65
C PRO A 89 26.63 -4.46 -15.42
N ALA A 90 27.80 -4.45 -14.79
CA ALA A 90 29.02 -3.84 -15.31
C ALA A 90 29.52 -4.48 -16.62
N ALA A 91 29.10 -5.72 -16.91
CA ALA A 91 29.41 -6.39 -18.19
C ALA A 91 28.60 -5.81 -19.38
N THR A 92 27.57 -5.02 -19.13
CA THR A 92 26.76 -4.42 -20.19
C THR A 92 27.20 -2.98 -20.50
N ARG A 93 26.94 -2.51 -21.74
CA ARG A 93 27.23 -1.11 -22.12
C ARG A 93 26.48 -0.12 -21.24
N ALA A 94 25.22 -0.42 -20.87
CA ALA A 94 24.42 0.44 -20.01
C ALA A 94 25.02 0.52 -18.60
N GLY A 95 25.40 -0.62 -18.01
CA GLY A 95 26.06 -0.67 -16.71
C GLY A 95 27.40 0.05 -16.70
N GLN A 96 28.22 -0.12 -17.73
CA GLN A 96 29.49 0.61 -17.87
C GLN A 96 29.24 2.13 -17.94
N ARG A 97 28.25 2.57 -18.70
CA ARG A 97 27.87 3.98 -18.73
C ARG A 97 27.47 4.49 -17.35
N SER A 98 26.68 3.73 -16.60
CA SER A 98 26.29 4.08 -15.24
C SER A 98 27.45 4.21 -14.27
N LEU A 99 28.51 3.41 -14.45
CA LEU A 99 29.69 3.42 -13.58
C LEU A 99 30.72 4.51 -13.96
N PHE A 100 30.89 4.77 -15.26
CA PHE A 100 32.01 5.57 -15.75
C PHE A 100 31.62 6.95 -16.33
N THR A 101 30.34 7.27 -16.42
CA THR A 101 29.88 8.57 -16.88
C THR A 101 29.34 9.40 -15.72
N VAL A 102 29.88 10.58 -15.53
CA VAL A 102 29.42 11.52 -14.46
C VAL A 102 27.94 11.83 -14.67
N GLY A 103 27.14 11.72 -13.60
CA GLY A 103 25.72 11.96 -13.61
C GLY A 103 24.85 10.83 -14.19
N ALA A 104 25.45 9.71 -14.61
CA ALA A 104 24.73 8.57 -15.17
C ALA A 104 24.42 7.46 -14.13
N ALA A 105 24.79 7.66 -12.86
CA ALA A 105 24.50 6.69 -11.80
C ALA A 105 22.97 6.56 -11.62
N PRO A 106 22.42 5.33 -11.59
CA PRO A 106 20.99 5.15 -11.35
C PRO A 106 20.62 5.55 -9.91
N THR A 107 19.39 5.99 -9.73
CA THR A 107 18.86 6.32 -8.40
C THR A 107 18.41 5.03 -7.70
N ILE A 108 18.80 4.86 -6.44
CA ILE A 108 18.28 3.77 -5.60
C ILE A 108 16.90 4.19 -5.06
N ALA A 109 15.90 3.33 -5.25
CA ALA A 109 14.61 3.51 -4.60
C ALA A 109 14.74 3.38 -3.07
N PRO A 110 14.01 4.16 -2.28
CA PRO A 110 14.01 4.02 -0.83
C PRO A 110 13.70 2.60 -0.38
N ALA A 111 14.31 2.16 0.72
CA ALA A 111 13.88 0.92 1.36
C ALA A 111 12.41 1.04 1.80
N TRP A 112 11.63 -0.02 1.62
CA TRP A 112 10.21 0.03 2.03
C TRP A 112 10.03 0.23 3.53
N SER A 113 10.97 -0.22 4.34
CA SER A 113 11.01 0.07 5.79
C SER A 113 11.00 1.57 6.13
N SER A 114 11.44 2.44 5.21
CA SER A 114 11.41 3.89 5.41
C SER A 114 10.00 4.49 5.41
N TYR A 115 9.00 3.74 4.97
CA TYR A 115 7.59 4.12 5.02
C TYR A 115 6.90 3.69 6.33
N ALA A 116 7.58 2.96 7.22
CA ALA A 116 7.04 2.57 8.50
C ALA A 116 6.64 3.80 9.33
N PRO A 117 5.58 3.71 10.14
CA PRO A 117 5.14 4.82 10.96
C PRO A 117 6.21 5.21 11.99
N ALA A 118 6.47 6.51 12.10
CA ALA A 118 7.32 7.04 13.16
C ALA A 118 6.47 7.43 14.38
N PRO A 119 6.85 7.04 15.60
CA PRO A 119 6.16 7.50 16.80
C PRO A 119 6.46 8.97 17.07
N ILE A 120 5.41 9.76 17.36
CA ILE A 120 5.53 11.15 17.80
C ILE A 120 5.00 11.24 19.23
N ALA A 121 5.88 11.52 20.20
CA ALA A 121 5.48 11.80 21.57
C ALA A 121 4.80 13.18 21.66
N LEU A 122 3.66 13.25 22.33
CA LEU A 122 2.93 14.49 22.57
C LEU A 122 3.18 14.99 23.99
N PRO A 123 2.96 16.30 24.25
CA PRO A 123 3.19 16.89 25.56
C PRO A 123 2.36 16.28 26.70
N ASP A 124 1.22 15.68 26.39
CA ASP A 124 0.34 14.97 27.33
C ASP A 124 0.80 13.53 27.64
N GLY A 125 1.93 13.11 27.10
CA GLY A 125 2.49 11.76 27.27
C GLY A 125 1.91 10.72 26.30
N SER A 126 0.93 11.07 25.48
CA SER A 126 0.41 10.16 24.43
C SER A 126 1.38 10.06 23.25
N VAL A 127 1.21 9.02 22.44
CA VAL A 127 2.02 8.79 21.22
C VAL A 127 1.12 8.73 20.02
N LYS A 128 1.46 9.48 18.98
CA LYS A 128 0.81 9.40 17.67
C LYS A 128 1.72 8.71 16.65
N ALA A 129 1.13 7.97 15.73
CA ALA A 129 1.84 7.42 14.58
C ALA A 129 1.91 8.47 13.47
N SER A 130 3.12 8.74 12.96
CA SER A 130 3.33 9.58 11.79
C SER A 130 3.54 8.70 10.57
N THR A 131 2.59 8.73 9.66
CA THR A 131 2.66 8.08 8.34
C THR A 131 2.61 9.17 7.25
N LYS A 132 2.74 8.78 5.98
CA LYS A 132 2.48 9.72 4.88
C LYS A 132 1.06 10.27 4.93
N PHE A 133 0.06 9.42 5.20
CA PHE A 133 -1.34 9.81 5.33
C PHE A 133 -1.55 10.85 6.44
N THR A 134 -0.97 10.64 7.62
CA THR A 134 -1.14 11.59 8.74
C THR A 134 -0.49 12.92 8.48
N ARG A 135 0.66 12.95 7.78
CA ARG A 135 1.31 14.20 7.39
C ARG A 135 0.52 14.97 6.32
N LEU A 136 -0.08 14.24 5.38
CA LEU A 136 -0.89 14.81 4.30
C LEU A 136 -2.19 15.42 4.83
N THR A 137 -2.89 14.68 5.69
CA THR A 137 -4.27 15.02 6.09
C THR A 137 -4.41 15.67 7.46
N GLY A 138 -3.36 15.59 8.29
CA GLY A 138 -3.41 15.99 9.71
C GLY A 138 -4.26 15.05 10.59
N ARG A 139 -4.74 13.92 10.03
CA ARG A 139 -5.64 12.97 10.70
C ARG A 139 -4.92 11.72 11.19
N SER A 140 -5.57 10.96 12.07
CA SER A 140 -5.14 9.63 12.49
C SER A 140 -4.99 8.68 11.28
N PRO A 141 -4.07 7.71 11.32
CA PRO A 141 -3.95 6.71 10.27
C PRO A 141 -5.07 5.64 10.31
N ILE A 142 -6.03 5.76 11.21
CA ILE A 142 -7.23 4.92 11.28
C ILE A 142 -8.40 5.70 10.71
N LEU A 143 -9.04 5.14 9.70
CA LEU A 143 -10.05 5.78 8.87
C LEU A 143 -11.41 5.10 9.07
N LEU A 144 -12.50 5.88 9.17
CA LEU A 144 -13.87 5.37 9.14
C LEU A 144 -14.33 5.26 7.67
N ALA A 145 -14.63 4.05 7.24
CA ALA A 145 -15.09 3.76 5.89
C ALA A 145 -16.50 4.32 5.61
N GLY A 146 -16.73 4.71 4.36
CA GLY A 146 -18.06 4.97 3.84
C GLY A 146 -18.87 3.67 3.71
N MET A 147 -19.93 3.55 4.47
CA MET A 147 -20.78 2.35 4.54
C MET A 147 -22.26 2.71 4.47
N THR A 148 -22.96 2.16 3.51
CA THR A 148 -24.43 2.20 3.49
C THR A 148 -24.97 0.93 4.18
N PRO A 149 -25.82 1.05 5.23
CA PRO A 149 -26.48 2.26 5.72
C PRO A 149 -25.78 3.00 6.89
N THR A 150 -24.62 2.56 7.37
CA THR A 150 -24.08 3.01 8.67
C THR A 150 -23.58 4.46 8.65
N THR A 151 -22.75 4.83 7.67
CA THR A 151 -22.18 6.19 7.59
C THR A 151 -22.93 7.10 6.63
N VAL A 152 -24.19 6.77 6.33
CA VAL A 152 -25.16 7.72 5.77
C VAL A 152 -25.69 8.70 6.83
N ASP A 153 -25.49 8.38 8.11
CA ASP A 153 -25.88 9.18 9.27
C ASP A 153 -24.76 10.15 9.66
N ALA A 154 -25.13 11.40 9.93
CA ALA A 154 -24.16 12.43 10.27
C ALA A 154 -23.47 12.21 11.61
N LYS A 155 -24.13 11.57 12.58
CA LYS A 155 -23.63 11.45 13.97
C LYS A 155 -22.35 10.65 14.07
N ILE A 156 -22.32 9.45 13.46
CA ILE A 156 -21.13 8.60 13.48
C ILE A 156 -19.97 9.24 12.70
N VAL A 157 -20.28 9.89 11.57
CA VAL A 157 -19.29 10.57 10.73
C VAL A 157 -18.69 11.75 11.48
N ALA A 158 -19.53 12.60 12.09
CA ALA A 158 -19.09 13.73 12.90
C ALA A 158 -18.29 13.28 14.14
N ALA A 159 -18.73 12.22 14.83
CA ALA A 159 -18.02 11.69 15.99
C ALA A 159 -16.58 11.24 15.62
N ALA A 160 -16.42 10.52 14.51
CA ALA A 160 -15.09 10.10 14.04
C ALA A 160 -14.23 11.30 13.61
N ALA A 161 -14.80 12.27 12.89
CA ALA A 161 -14.08 13.47 12.47
C ALA A 161 -13.64 14.33 13.67
N ASN A 162 -14.51 14.53 14.67
CA ASN A 162 -14.20 15.27 15.90
C ASN A 162 -13.09 14.57 16.71
N ALA A 163 -13.07 13.23 16.71
CA ALA A 163 -12.01 12.45 17.31
C ALA A 163 -10.65 12.51 16.52
N GLY A 164 -10.61 13.21 15.40
CA GLY A 164 -9.41 13.41 14.60
C GLY A 164 -9.16 12.31 13.57
N HIS A 165 -10.17 11.51 13.24
CA HIS A 165 -10.08 10.50 12.20
C HIS A 165 -10.53 11.03 10.82
N TRP A 166 -10.11 10.34 9.78
CA TRP A 166 -10.76 10.42 8.48
C TRP A 166 -12.14 9.78 8.59
N ALA A 167 -13.17 10.45 8.09
CA ALA A 167 -14.55 10.00 8.25
C ALA A 167 -15.33 10.19 6.94
N GLU A 168 -15.73 9.08 6.31
CA GLU A 168 -16.44 9.09 5.04
C GLU A 168 -17.96 9.16 5.24
N LEU A 169 -18.61 10.20 4.72
CA LEU A 169 -20.05 10.23 4.53
C LEU A 169 -20.42 9.39 3.30
N ALA A 170 -21.22 8.34 3.47
CA ALA A 170 -21.63 7.48 2.38
C ALA A 170 -22.65 8.13 1.46
N GLY A 171 -22.28 8.31 0.19
CA GLY A 171 -23.14 8.88 -0.85
C GLY A 171 -24.35 8.01 -1.21
N GLY A 172 -24.29 6.69 -0.97
CA GLY A 172 -25.41 5.78 -1.20
C GLY A 172 -26.69 6.12 -0.42
N GLY A 173 -26.58 6.90 0.65
CA GLY A 173 -27.75 7.42 1.38
C GLY A 173 -28.18 8.81 0.96
N GLN A 174 -27.41 9.52 0.15
CA GLN A 174 -27.68 10.91 -0.27
C GLN A 174 -28.31 10.91 -1.68
N VAL A 175 -29.51 10.35 -1.77
CA VAL A 175 -30.15 9.99 -3.05
C VAL A 175 -30.94 11.14 -3.71
N THR A 176 -31.15 12.26 -3.03
CA THR A 176 -31.70 13.50 -3.59
C THR A 176 -30.93 14.71 -3.10
N GLU A 177 -31.11 15.85 -3.76
CA GLU A 177 -30.50 17.12 -3.38
C GLU A 177 -30.97 17.56 -1.97
N GLU A 178 -32.23 17.40 -1.67
CA GLU A 178 -32.81 17.78 -0.36
C GLU A 178 -32.23 16.92 0.77
N ILE A 179 -32.07 15.61 0.56
CA ILE A 179 -31.46 14.71 1.54
C ILE A 179 -29.97 15.06 1.73
N PHE A 180 -29.26 15.32 0.64
CA PHE A 180 -27.86 15.74 0.67
C PHE A 180 -27.71 17.05 1.48
N ASP A 181 -28.50 18.09 1.14
CA ASP A 181 -28.42 19.40 1.80
C ASP A 181 -28.77 19.30 3.31
N ALA A 182 -29.82 18.55 3.65
CA ALA A 182 -30.17 18.30 5.04
C ALA A 182 -29.04 17.59 5.80
N ARG A 183 -28.38 16.62 5.18
CA ARG A 183 -27.25 15.89 5.78
C ARG A 183 -26.03 16.77 5.98
N ILE A 184 -25.71 17.62 5.00
CA ILE A 184 -24.59 18.56 5.11
C ILE A 184 -24.86 19.62 6.18
N ALA A 185 -26.11 20.11 6.27
CA ALA A 185 -26.50 21.03 7.34
C ALA A 185 -26.37 20.39 8.74
N GLU A 186 -26.79 19.12 8.90
CA GLU A 186 -26.65 18.38 10.16
C GLU A 186 -25.16 18.18 10.51
N LEU A 187 -24.32 17.76 9.56
CA LEU A 187 -22.87 17.62 9.75
C LEU A 187 -22.22 18.92 10.18
N THR A 188 -22.57 20.04 9.54
CA THR A 188 -22.02 21.36 9.86
C THR A 188 -22.33 21.76 11.32
N GLN A 189 -23.48 21.34 11.86
CA GLN A 189 -23.83 21.60 13.26
C GLN A 189 -23.12 20.68 14.26
N LEU A 190 -22.80 19.45 13.85
CA LEU A 190 -22.19 18.44 14.73
C LEU A 190 -20.67 18.49 14.76
N LEU A 191 -20.06 19.03 13.71
CA LEU A 191 -18.60 19.11 13.60
C LEU A 191 -18.03 20.24 14.47
N GLU A 192 -16.95 19.93 15.17
CA GLU A 192 -16.15 20.92 15.88
C GLU A 192 -15.46 21.88 14.89
N PRO A 193 -15.14 23.11 15.31
CA PRO A 193 -14.44 24.07 14.46
C PRO A 193 -13.16 23.50 13.86
N GLY A 194 -12.99 23.66 12.55
CA GLY A 194 -11.82 23.16 11.81
C GLY A 194 -11.85 21.68 11.46
N ARG A 195 -12.91 20.96 11.83
CA ARG A 195 -13.10 19.56 11.39
C ARG A 195 -13.84 19.52 10.06
N ALA A 196 -13.50 18.53 9.25
CA ALA A 196 -14.11 18.27 7.96
C ALA A 196 -14.24 16.76 7.72
N VAL A 197 -15.14 16.40 6.81
CA VAL A 197 -15.45 15.02 6.43
C VAL A 197 -15.12 14.79 4.95
N GLN A 198 -15.15 13.54 4.55
CA GLN A 198 -14.94 13.13 3.17
C GLN A 198 -16.24 12.55 2.62
N PHE A 199 -16.53 12.86 1.36
CA PHE A 199 -17.71 12.37 0.68
C PHE A 199 -17.37 11.15 -0.17
N ASN A 200 -18.00 10.01 0.13
CA ASN A 200 -17.79 8.75 -0.60
C ASN A 200 -18.88 8.60 -1.67
N SER A 201 -18.51 8.70 -2.95
CA SER A 201 -19.42 8.63 -4.10
C SER A 201 -19.21 7.35 -4.90
N LEU A 202 -20.33 6.73 -5.31
CA LEU A 202 -20.34 5.48 -6.07
C LEU A 202 -20.22 5.77 -7.58
N PHE A 203 -19.08 5.49 -8.17
CA PHE A 203 -18.82 5.77 -9.59
C PHE A 203 -19.70 4.94 -10.53
N LEU A 204 -19.89 3.65 -10.23
CA LEU A 204 -20.71 2.76 -11.08
C LEU A 204 -22.23 2.93 -10.91
N ASP A 205 -22.67 3.80 -10.00
CA ASP A 205 -24.07 4.25 -9.96
C ASP A 205 -24.22 5.53 -10.79
N PRO A 206 -24.70 5.48 -12.04
CA PRO A 206 -24.73 6.66 -12.91
C PRO A 206 -25.65 7.76 -12.41
N TYR A 207 -26.69 7.40 -11.64
CA TYR A 207 -27.59 8.40 -11.05
C TYR A 207 -26.91 9.16 -9.91
N LEU A 208 -26.36 8.43 -8.93
CA LEU A 208 -25.69 9.04 -7.79
C LEU A 208 -24.44 9.80 -8.22
N TRP A 209 -23.65 9.24 -9.12
CA TRP A 209 -22.47 9.91 -9.66
C TRP A 209 -22.82 11.26 -10.33
N LYS A 210 -23.81 11.25 -11.22
CA LYS A 210 -24.28 12.50 -11.88
C LYS A 210 -24.89 13.50 -10.90
N LEU A 211 -25.58 13.05 -9.87
CA LEU A 211 -26.14 13.91 -8.85
C LEU A 211 -25.03 14.57 -8.01
N GLN A 212 -24.11 13.76 -7.51
CA GLN A 212 -23.20 14.14 -6.43
C GLN A 212 -21.92 14.81 -6.91
N VAL A 213 -21.24 14.26 -7.91
CA VAL A 213 -19.88 14.65 -8.32
C VAL A 213 -19.77 14.96 -9.82
N GLY A 214 -20.20 14.05 -10.70
CA GLY A 214 -19.90 14.13 -12.13
C GLY A 214 -20.86 15.00 -12.97
N GLY A 215 -22.02 15.41 -12.45
CA GLY A 215 -23.02 16.15 -13.21
C GLY A 215 -23.53 17.39 -12.50
N LYS A 216 -24.52 17.26 -11.60
CA LYS A 216 -25.05 18.39 -10.80
C LYS A 216 -24.00 18.98 -9.84
N ARG A 217 -22.97 18.21 -9.45
CA ARG A 217 -21.82 18.65 -8.66
C ARG A 217 -22.22 19.18 -7.28
N LEU A 218 -23.12 18.47 -6.58
CA LEU A 218 -23.59 18.90 -5.27
C LEU A 218 -22.46 19.03 -4.26
N VAL A 219 -21.48 18.11 -4.27
CA VAL A 219 -20.31 18.12 -3.38
C VAL A 219 -19.47 19.36 -3.59
N GLN A 220 -19.14 19.68 -4.85
CA GLN A 220 -18.35 20.87 -5.20
C GLN A 220 -19.07 22.16 -4.83
N LYS A 221 -20.37 22.27 -5.12
CA LYS A 221 -21.21 23.43 -4.76
C LYS A 221 -21.32 23.61 -3.26
N ALA A 222 -21.54 22.52 -2.51
CA ALA A 222 -21.58 22.56 -1.06
C ALA A 222 -20.25 23.07 -0.49
N ARG A 223 -19.12 22.57 -0.99
CA ARG A 223 -17.78 23.00 -0.58
C ARG A 223 -17.58 24.49 -0.86
N GLN A 224 -17.94 24.97 -2.05
CA GLN A 224 -17.88 26.40 -2.39
C GLN A 224 -18.75 27.28 -1.49
N SER A 225 -19.87 26.72 -0.99
CA SER A 225 -20.76 27.38 -0.03
C SER A 225 -20.30 27.26 1.43
N GLY A 226 -19.10 26.70 1.67
CA GLY A 226 -18.50 26.60 3.00
C GLY A 226 -18.78 25.30 3.75
N ALA A 227 -19.37 24.30 3.10
CA ALA A 227 -19.56 22.98 3.73
C ALA A 227 -18.23 22.38 4.16
N PRO A 228 -18.17 21.68 5.30
CA PRO A 228 -16.96 21.11 5.86
C PRO A 228 -16.59 19.77 5.17
N ILE A 229 -16.43 19.82 3.84
CA ILE A 229 -15.99 18.67 3.01
C ILE A 229 -14.64 19.01 2.43
N ASP A 230 -13.60 18.20 2.69
CA ASP A 230 -12.26 18.44 2.19
C ASP A 230 -11.65 17.26 1.40
N GLY A 231 -12.45 16.20 1.22
CA GLY A 231 -12.06 15.05 0.42
C GLY A 231 -13.22 14.39 -0.31
N VAL A 232 -12.92 13.78 -1.45
CA VAL A 232 -13.83 12.94 -2.23
C VAL A 232 -13.22 11.57 -2.40
N VAL A 233 -14.03 10.55 -2.11
CA VAL A 233 -13.67 9.13 -2.28
C VAL A 233 -14.48 8.57 -3.43
N VAL A 234 -13.80 8.17 -4.49
CA VAL A 234 -14.38 7.49 -5.65
C VAL A 234 -14.37 5.98 -5.39
N THR A 235 -15.54 5.41 -5.23
CA THR A 235 -15.71 3.98 -4.90
C THR A 235 -16.59 3.26 -5.92
N ALA A 236 -16.62 1.93 -5.85
CA ALA A 236 -17.37 1.08 -6.78
C ALA A 236 -17.00 1.34 -8.25
N GLY A 237 -15.72 1.36 -8.55
CA GLY A 237 -15.17 1.56 -9.89
C GLY A 237 -14.12 2.67 -9.93
N ILE A 238 -13.35 2.69 -11.00
CA ILE A 238 -12.33 3.71 -11.25
C ILE A 238 -12.68 4.38 -12.58
N PRO A 239 -12.77 5.74 -12.62
CA PRO A 239 -12.96 6.48 -13.87
C PRO A 239 -11.83 6.19 -14.87
N ASP A 240 -12.09 6.45 -16.14
CA ASP A 240 -10.99 6.44 -17.10
C ASP A 240 -9.97 7.56 -16.81
N LEU A 241 -8.82 7.49 -17.49
CA LEU A 241 -7.70 8.36 -17.16
C LEU A 241 -8.06 9.84 -17.32
N GLU A 242 -8.73 10.20 -18.41
CA GLU A 242 -9.07 11.58 -18.73
C GLU A 242 -10.11 12.13 -17.75
N GLU A 243 -11.19 11.37 -17.48
CA GLU A 243 -12.22 11.75 -16.51
C GLU A 243 -11.64 11.88 -15.09
N ALA A 244 -10.72 10.98 -14.69
CA ALA A 244 -10.10 11.04 -13.38
C ALA A 244 -9.19 12.26 -13.19
N VAL A 245 -8.38 12.60 -14.21
CA VAL A 245 -7.51 13.79 -14.19
C VAL A 245 -8.34 15.07 -14.14
N GLU A 246 -9.37 15.19 -15.00
CA GLU A 246 -10.28 16.34 -14.98
C GLU A 246 -10.98 16.50 -13.63
N LEU A 247 -11.45 15.39 -13.03
CA LEU A 247 -12.08 15.40 -11.72
C LEU A 247 -11.12 15.89 -10.63
N ILE A 248 -9.87 15.41 -10.60
CA ILE A 248 -8.87 15.85 -9.63
C ILE A 248 -8.67 17.36 -9.74
N GLU A 249 -8.41 17.88 -10.93
CA GLU A 249 -8.17 19.31 -11.14
C GLU A 249 -9.41 20.14 -10.75
N GLU A 250 -10.61 19.70 -11.12
CA GLU A 250 -11.85 20.37 -10.72
C GLU A 250 -12.00 20.44 -9.20
N LEU A 251 -11.81 19.31 -8.49
CA LEU A 251 -11.92 19.25 -7.04
C LEU A 251 -10.91 20.18 -6.34
N TYR A 252 -9.69 20.24 -6.85
CA TYR A 252 -8.66 21.16 -6.31
C TYR A 252 -9.08 22.63 -6.48
N THR A 253 -9.76 23.01 -7.56
CA THR A 253 -10.22 24.42 -7.76
C THR A 253 -11.23 24.86 -6.69
N VAL A 254 -11.97 23.94 -6.09
CA VAL A 254 -12.95 24.23 -5.03
C VAL A 254 -12.41 23.99 -3.63
N GLY A 255 -11.12 23.67 -3.50
CA GLY A 255 -10.47 23.44 -2.21
C GLY A 255 -10.73 22.05 -1.62
N ILE A 256 -11.07 21.06 -2.44
CA ILE A 256 -11.10 19.64 -2.09
C ILE A 256 -9.79 19.03 -2.57
N THR A 257 -8.83 18.89 -1.66
CA THR A 257 -7.46 18.48 -1.99
C THR A 257 -7.15 17.02 -1.70
N SER A 258 -8.05 16.31 -1.03
CA SER A 258 -7.91 14.90 -0.74
C SER A 258 -8.78 14.09 -1.69
N VAL A 259 -8.17 13.57 -2.77
CA VAL A 259 -8.87 12.72 -3.75
C VAL A 259 -8.43 11.28 -3.57
N VAL A 260 -9.40 10.40 -3.40
CA VAL A 260 -9.21 9.00 -3.07
C VAL A 260 -9.84 8.11 -4.12
N PHE A 261 -9.12 7.09 -4.55
CA PHE A 261 -9.68 6.00 -5.35
C PHE A 261 -9.64 4.70 -4.55
N LYS A 262 -10.72 3.90 -4.65
CA LYS A 262 -10.85 2.61 -3.94
C LYS A 262 -10.82 1.43 -4.91
N PRO A 263 -9.63 1.03 -5.41
CA PRO A 263 -9.48 -0.13 -6.25
C PRO A 263 -9.60 -1.43 -5.44
N GLY A 264 -10.26 -2.43 -6.03
CA GLY A 264 -10.38 -3.78 -5.47
C GLY A 264 -9.72 -4.86 -6.32
N THR A 265 -9.05 -4.52 -7.43
CA THR A 265 -8.34 -5.47 -8.28
C THR A 265 -6.98 -4.93 -8.70
N VAL A 266 -6.06 -5.84 -9.06
CA VAL A 266 -4.73 -5.46 -9.57
C VAL A 266 -4.84 -4.50 -10.76
N ASP A 267 -5.79 -4.72 -11.68
CA ASP A 267 -5.96 -3.88 -12.86
C ASP A 267 -6.50 -2.49 -12.52
N GLN A 268 -7.41 -2.39 -11.54
CA GLN A 268 -7.88 -1.10 -11.04
C GLN A 268 -6.74 -0.34 -10.33
N ILE A 269 -5.89 -1.02 -9.54
CA ILE A 269 -4.70 -0.40 -8.92
C ILE A 269 -3.77 0.15 -10.00
N LYS A 270 -3.50 -0.61 -11.07
CA LYS A 270 -2.70 -0.13 -12.21
C LYS A 270 -3.32 1.09 -12.90
N SER A 271 -4.65 1.16 -12.96
CA SER A 271 -5.34 2.36 -13.49
C SER A 271 -5.13 3.56 -12.60
N VAL A 272 -5.21 3.41 -11.27
CA VAL A 272 -4.91 4.51 -10.33
C VAL A 272 -3.43 4.93 -10.40
N ILE A 273 -2.50 4.00 -10.59
CA ILE A 273 -1.09 4.32 -10.81
C ILE A 273 -0.91 5.21 -12.06
N LYS A 274 -1.63 4.92 -13.15
CA LYS A 274 -1.58 5.76 -14.36
C LYS A 274 -2.14 7.16 -14.08
N ILE A 275 -3.25 7.25 -13.35
CA ILE A 275 -3.83 8.54 -12.93
C ILE A 275 -2.80 9.34 -12.11
N ALA A 276 -2.18 8.72 -11.10
CA ALA A 276 -1.17 9.39 -10.28
C ALA A 276 0.06 9.85 -11.08
N ALA A 277 0.44 9.12 -12.12
CA ALA A 277 1.54 9.48 -13.01
C ALA A 277 1.25 10.74 -13.85
N GLU A 278 -0.01 10.96 -14.25
CA GLU A 278 -0.43 12.12 -15.03
C GLU A 278 -0.59 13.38 -14.17
N VAL A 279 -0.75 13.23 -12.85
CA VAL A 279 -0.91 14.35 -11.92
C VAL A 279 0.19 14.37 -10.84
N PRO A 280 1.47 14.47 -11.20
CA PRO A 280 2.59 14.31 -10.26
C PRO A 280 2.60 15.38 -9.14
N ASP A 281 1.98 16.52 -9.36
CA ASP A 281 1.88 17.65 -8.43
C ASP A 281 0.61 17.60 -7.56
N ARG A 282 -0.18 16.53 -7.66
CA ARG A 282 -1.40 16.30 -6.86
C ARG A 282 -1.24 15.02 -6.05
N ASP A 283 -1.61 15.08 -4.78
CA ASP A 283 -1.65 13.87 -3.95
C ASP A 283 -2.84 12.99 -4.35
N VAL A 284 -2.56 11.70 -4.54
CA VAL A 284 -3.55 10.65 -4.83
C VAL A 284 -3.53 9.64 -3.69
N ILE A 285 -4.65 9.51 -3.00
CA ILE A 285 -4.81 8.52 -1.95
C ILE A 285 -5.44 7.26 -2.56
N VAL A 286 -4.82 6.12 -2.34
CA VAL A 286 -5.29 4.82 -2.81
C VAL A 286 -5.76 4.01 -1.63
N HIS A 287 -7.07 3.73 -1.55
CA HIS A 287 -7.62 2.78 -0.58
C HIS A 287 -7.75 1.41 -1.24
N VAL A 288 -6.73 0.55 -1.10
CA VAL A 288 -6.81 -0.83 -1.61
C VAL A 288 -7.79 -1.61 -0.74
N GLU A 289 -8.85 -2.12 -1.34
CA GLU A 289 -9.91 -2.85 -0.64
C GLU A 289 -9.92 -4.32 -1.04
N GLY A 290 -9.62 -5.20 -0.09
CA GLY A 290 -9.57 -6.65 -0.30
C GLY A 290 -10.93 -7.33 -0.18
N GLY A 291 -10.96 -8.61 -0.51
CA GLY A 291 -12.17 -9.43 -0.56
C GLY A 291 -12.83 -9.70 0.78
N ARG A 292 -12.14 -9.46 1.89
CA ARG A 292 -12.70 -9.60 3.24
C ARG A 292 -13.49 -8.36 3.72
N ALA A 293 -13.68 -7.38 2.84
CA ALA A 293 -14.51 -6.21 3.13
C ALA A 293 -16.00 -6.58 3.15
N GLY A 294 -16.79 -5.83 3.92
CA GLY A 294 -18.25 -5.93 3.90
C GLY A 294 -18.84 -5.11 2.74
N GLY A 295 -20.04 -5.47 2.29
CA GLY A 295 -20.72 -4.80 1.20
C GLY A 295 -20.10 -5.11 -0.17
N HIS A 296 -19.93 -4.09 -1.01
CA HIS A 296 -19.18 -4.23 -2.26
C HIS A 296 -17.71 -4.49 -1.93
N HIS A 297 -17.21 -5.64 -2.33
CA HIS A 297 -15.86 -6.08 -2.03
C HIS A 297 -15.21 -6.77 -3.23
N SER A 298 -13.91 -6.94 -3.20
CA SER A 298 -13.14 -7.62 -4.23
C SER A 298 -13.34 -9.15 -4.19
N TRP A 299 -12.99 -9.81 -5.26
CA TRP A 299 -12.74 -11.26 -5.30
C TRP A 299 -11.26 -11.61 -5.05
N GLU A 300 -10.39 -10.61 -4.93
CA GLU A 300 -8.95 -10.78 -4.65
C GLU A 300 -8.66 -10.53 -3.17
N ASP A 301 -7.74 -11.28 -2.59
CA ASP A 301 -7.31 -11.04 -1.20
C ASP A 301 -6.48 -9.76 -1.10
N LEU A 302 -6.55 -9.07 0.03
CA LEU A 302 -5.81 -7.83 0.25
C LEU A 302 -4.30 -8.04 0.15
N ASP A 303 -3.80 -9.14 0.72
CA ASP A 303 -2.38 -9.43 0.70
C ASP A 303 -1.90 -9.70 -0.73
N ASP A 304 -2.66 -10.45 -1.55
CA ASP A 304 -2.35 -10.70 -2.96
C ASP A 304 -2.31 -9.43 -3.79
N LEU A 305 -3.27 -8.52 -3.56
CA LEU A 305 -3.32 -7.20 -4.19
C LEU A 305 -2.05 -6.40 -3.89
N LEU A 306 -1.66 -6.35 -2.61
CA LEU A 306 -0.49 -5.59 -2.18
C LEU A 306 0.82 -6.23 -2.64
N LEU A 307 0.99 -7.55 -2.50
CA LEU A 307 2.18 -8.26 -2.98
C LEU A 307 2.42 -8.02 -4.47
N SER A 308 1.34 -7.94 -5.25
CA SER A 308 1.42 -7.71 -6.69
C SER A 308 1.70 -6.26 -7.09
N THR A 309 1.34 -5.26 -6.26
CA THR A 309 1.29 -3.86 -6.69
C THR A 309 2.07 -2.88 -5.82
N TYR A 310 2.43 -3.26 -4.59
CA TYR A 310 3.07 -2.36 -3.61
C TYR A 310 4.31 -1.66 -4.16
N GLY A 311 5.21 -2.43 -4.79
CA GLY A 311 6.44 -1.88 -5.36
C GLY A 311 6.19 -0.87 -6.49
N GLU A 312 5.10 -1.03 -7.25
CA GLU A 312 4.73 -0.07 -8.30
C GLU A 312 4.12 1.20 -7.68
N LEU A 313 3.23 1.06 -6.71
CA LEU A 313 2.64 2.20 -5.99
C LEU A 313 3.70 3.08 -5.33
N ARG A 314 4.73 2.47 -4.71
CA ARG A 314 5.81 3.20 -4.03
C ARG A 314 6.82 3.90 -4.97
N LYS A 315 6.72 3.71 -6.29
CA LYS A 315 7.49 4.50 -7.26
C LYS A 315 7.00 5.94 -7.38
N TYR A 316 5.75 6.20 -7.00
CA TYR A 316 5.11 7.50 -7.15
C TYR A 316 5.07 8.24 -5.82
N PRO A 317 5.86 9.32 -5.65
CA PRO A 317 5.94 10.05 -4.39
C PRO A 317 4.63 10.75 -4.01
N ASN A 318 3.74 11.01 -4.96
CA ASN A 318 2.41 11.58 -4.74
C ASN A 318 1.34 10.53 -4.35
N VAL A 319 1.67 9.23 -4.33
CA VAL A 319 0.73 8.17 -3.92
C VAL A 319 0.81 7.91 -2.43
N THR A 320 -0.33 7.94 -1.74
CA THR A 320 -0.51 7.53 -0.34
C THR A 320 -1.33 6.24 -0.30
N ILE A 321 -0.84 5.21 0.37
CA ILE A 321 -1.44 3.87 0.37
C ILE A 321 -2.20 3.64 1.66
N CYS A 322 -3.52 3.50 1.57
CA CYS A 322 -4.38 3.04 2.65
C CYS A 322 -4.99 1.69 2.27
N VAL A 323 -5.35 0.89 3.26
CA VAL A 323 -5.87 -0.46 3.02
C VAL A 323 -7.10 -0.74 3.88
N GLY A 324 -7.99 -1.58 3.38
CA GLY A 324 -9.19 -2.03 4.08
C GLY A 324 -9.63 -3.42 3.63
N GLY A 325 -10.52 -4.01 4.41
CA GLY A 325 -11.04 -5.36 4.18
C GLY A 325 -10.56 -6.35 5.22
N GLY A 326 -11.43 -6.69 6.20
CA GLY A 326 -11.14 -7.64 7.25
C GLY A 326 -10.23 -7.15 8.37
N ILE A 327 -9.94 -5.85 8.43
CA ILE A 327 -9.11 -5.25 9.49
C ILE A 327 -10.03 -4.67 10.56
N GLY A 328 -10.20 -5.39 11.67
CA GLY A 328 -11.10 -5.00 12.77
C GLY A 328 -10.44 -4.97 14.15
N THR A 329 -9.15 -5.32 14.25
CA THR A 329 -8.41 -5.34 15.52
C THR A 329 -7.18 -4.44 15.47
N PRO A 330 -6.72 -3.91 16.63
CA PRO A 330 -5.50 -3.10 16.70
C PRO A 330 -4.26 -3.85 16.22
N GLU A 331 -4.15 -5.14 16.52
CA GLU A 331 -3.01 -5.99 16.14
C GLU A 331 -2.90 -6.08 14.62
N ARG A 332 -4.02 -6.43 13.95
CA ARG A 332 -4.04 -6.52 12.48
C ARG A 332 -3.78 -5.16 11.82
N ALA A 333 -4.29 -4.08 12.39
CA ALA A 333 -3.98 -2.72 11.93
C ALA A 333 -2.48 -2.39 12.08
N ALA A 334 -1.87 -2.79 13.20
CA ALA A 334 -0.45 -2.56 13.43
C ALA A 334 0.44 -3.36 12.46
N GLU A 335 0.08 -4.62 12.13
CA GLU A 335 0.79 -5.45 11.16
C GLU A 335 0.86 -4.77 9.76
N TYR A 336 -0.26 -4.20 9.28
CA TYR A 336 -0.25 -3.48 8.01
C TYR A 336 0.49 -2.15 8.10
N LEU A 337 0.32 -1.38 9.17
CA LEU A 337 1.01 -0.11 9.34
C LEU A 337 2.54 -0.29 9.43
N SER A 338 3.01 -1.31 10.14
CA SER A 338 4.43 -1.65 10.22
C SER A 338 4.97 -2.32 8.96
N GLY A 339 4.09 -2.98 8.21
CA GLY A 339 4.43 -3.80 7.05
C GLY A 339 4.87 -5.22 7.39
N ASP A 340 4.75 -5.62 8.66
CA ASP A 340 5.20 -6.95 9.13
C ASP A 340 4.41 -8.09 8.49
N TRP A 341 3.16 -7.86 8.07
CA TRP A 341 2.33 -8.81 7.35
C TRP A 341 3.02 -9.45 6.13
N ALA A 342 3.92 -8.70 5.44
CA ALA A 342 4.59 -9.17 4.23
C ALA A 342 5.67 -10.23 4.52
N LYS A 343 6.16 -10.32 5.77
CA LYS A 343 7.17 -11.29 6.18
C LYS A 343 6.69 -12.73 6.09
N ASP A 344 5.39 -12.97 6.31
CA ASP A 344 4.78 -14.29 6.20
C ASP A 344 4.86 -14.86 4.78
N TYR A 345 5.05 -13.99 3.80
CA TYR A 345 5.22 -14.31 2.38
C TYR A 345 6.68 -14.26 1.92
N GLY A 346 7.64 -14.06 2.83
CA GLY A 346 9.07 -13.96 2.49
C GLY A 346 9.47 -12.65 1.81
N PHE A 347 8.70 -11.58 2.00
CA PHE A 347 9.01 -10.24 1.46
C PHE A 347 9.58 -9.32 2.55
N PRO A 348 10.34 -8.27 2.18
CA PRO A 348 10.64 -7.17 3.09
C PRO A 348 9.37 -6.54 3.63
N VAL A 349 9.46 -5.84 4.76
CA VAL A 349 8.31 -5.09 5.31
C VAL A 349 7.68 -4.17 4.27
N MET A 350 6.34 -4.17 4.22
CA MET A 350 5.54 -3.35 3.30
C MET A 350 4.56 -2.46 4.08
N PRO A 351 5.04 -1.39 4.74
CA PRO A 351 4.20 -0.50 5.53
C PRO A 351 3.16 0.22 4.67
N VAL A 352 1.93 0.34 5.18
CA VAL A 352 0.90 1.19 4.58
C VAL A 352 0.74 2.48 5.38
N ASP A 353 0.08 3.47 4.79
CA ASP A 353 -0.02 4.81 5.36
C ASP A 353 -1.29 5.02 6.20
N GLY A 354 -2.32 4.17 6.01
CA GLY A 354 -3.58 4.25 6.74
C GLY A 354 -4.40 2.97 6.65
N ILE A 355 -5.29 2.78 7.62
CA ILE A 355 -6.14 1.61 7.78
C ILE A 355 -7.61 2.03 7.75
N LEU A 356 -8.37 1.46 6.84
CA LEU A 356 -9.80 1.68 6.71
C LEU A 356 -10.58 0.65 7.55
N VAL A 357 -11.34 1.13 8.51
CA VAL A 357 -12.18 0.31 9.39
C VAL A 357 -13.64 0.43 8.97
N GLY A 358 -14.25 -0.70 8.61
CA GLY A 358 -15.66 -0.78 8.19
C GLY A 358 -16.53 -1.43 9.26
N THR A 359 -16.80 -2.73 9.12
CA THR A 359 -17.76 -3.50 9.93
C THR A 359 -17.55 -3.36 11.44
N ALA A 360 -16.31 -3.30 11.91
CA ALA A 360 -16.02 -3.12 13.34
C ALA A 360 -16.60 -1.80 13.88
N ALA A 361 -16.65 -0.74 13.09
CA ALA A 361 -17.24 0.54 13.50
C ALA A 361 -18.78 0.48 13.64
N MET A 362 -19.45 -0.52 13.06
CA MET A 362 -20.90 -0.72 13.22
C MET A 362 -21.29 -1.11 14.66
N ALA A 363 -20.35 -1.62 15.44
CA ALA A 363 -20.57 -1.98 16.84
C ALA A 363 -20.39 -0.79 17.81
N THR A 364 -19.89 0.37 17.34
CA THR A 364 -19.71 1.55 18.18
C THR A 364 -21.06 2.14 18.65
N LYS A 365 -21.05 2.89 19.75
CA LYS A 365 -22.29 3.47 20.28
C LYS A 365 -22.88 4.55 19.37
N GLU A 366 -22.04 5.21 18.57
CA GLU A 366 -22.42 6.26 17.62
C GLU A 366 -23.13 5.70 16.37
N ALA A 367 -22.90 4.41 16.05
CA ALA A 367 -23.60 3.77 14.94
C ALA A 367 -25.08 3.56 15.25
N THR A 368 -25.93 3.76 14.25
CA THR A 368 -27.39 3.54 14.33
C THR A 368 -27.81 2.08 14.30
N THR A 369 -26.84 1.16 14.15
CA THR A 369 -27.04 -0.29 14.25
C THR A 369 -27.78 -0.64 15.55
N SER A 370 -28.80 -1.50 15.49
CA SER A 370 -29.56 -1.89 16.67
C SER A 370 -28.69 -2.60 17.72
N PRO A 371 -29.01 -2.47 19.02
CA PRO A 371 -28.23 -3.11 20.08
C PRO A 371 -28.06 -4.62 19.89
N ALA A 372 -29.10 -5.31 19.43
CA ALA A 372 -29.04 -6.75 19.17
C ALA A 372 -28.06 -7.11 18.05
N VAL A 373 -28.02 -6.32 16.99
CA VAL A 373 -27.04 -6.52 15.89
C VAL A 373 -25.64 -6.17 16.35
N LYS A 374 -25.44 -5.12 17.15
CA LYS A 374 -24.13 -4.79 17.73
C LYS A 374 -23.60 -5.94 18.58
N GLN A 375 -24.45 -6.51 19.43
CA GLN A 375 -24.09 -7.66 20.24
C GLN A 375 -23.71 -8.86 19.39
N LEU A 376 -24.50 -9.15 18.36
CA LEU A 376 -24.21 -10.23 17.41
C LEU A 376 -22.84 -10.02 16.72
N LEU A 377 -22.53 -8.80 16.28
CA LEU A 377 -21.24 -8.48 15.66
C LEU A 377 -20.06 -8.71 16.60
N VAL A 378 -20.21 -8.41 17.89
CA VAL A 378 -19.18 -8.60 18.91
C VAL A 378 -18.98 -10.09 19.25
N GLU A 379 -20.08 -10.86 19.30
CA GLU A 379 -20.08 -12.28 19.66
C GLU A 379 -19.72 -13.21 18.50
N THR A 380 -19.87 -12.74 17.25
CA THR A 380 -19.60 -13.56 16.06
C THR A 380 -18.10 -13.62 15.81
N SER A 381 -17.56 -14.83 15.88
CA SER A 381 -16.19 -15.10 15.44
C SER A 381 -16.07 -14.81 13.95
N GLY A 382 -14.94 -14.30 13.55
CA GLY A 382 -14.59 -14.18 12.13
C GLY A 382 -14.52 -15.56 11.45
N THR A 383 -14.52 -15.56 10.14
CA THR A 383 -14.32 -16.79 9.36
C THR A 383 -12.93 -16.79 8.73
N ASP A 384 -12.25 -17.95 8.77
CA ASP A 384 -10.99 -18.16 8.06
C ASP A 384 -11.21 -18.34 6.55
N ILE A 385 -12.43 -18.76 6.19
CA ILE A 385 -12.83 -18.97 4.80
C ILE A 385 -13.76 -17.82 4.41
N TRP A 386 -13.35 -17.05 3.39
CA TRP A 386 -14.20 -16.02 2.80
C TRP A 386 -14.50 -16.33 1.33
N VAL A 387 -15.58 -15.78 0.83
CA VAL A 387 -16.00 -15.95 -0.55
C VAL A 387 -15.93 -14.59 -1.23
N GLY A 388 -15.10 -14.48 -2.27
CA GLY A 388 -14.97 -13.26 -3.04
C GLY A 388 -16.26 -12.87 -3.77
N ALA A 389 -16.35 -11.61 -4.17
CA ALA A 389 -17.48 -11.06 -4.91
C ALA A 389 -17.81 -11.91 -6.15
N GLY A 390 -19.09 -12.12 -6.39
CA GLY A 390 -19.57 -12.95 -7.51
C GLY A 390 -19.47 -14.47 -7.29
N LYS A 391 -18.95 -14.92 -6.15
CA LYS A 391 -18.87 -16.34 -5.76
C LYS A 391 -19.83 -16.70 -4.62
N ALA A 392 -20.37 -15.72 -3.93
CA ALA A 392 -21.36 -15.94 -2.87
C ALA A 392 -22.67 -16.48 -3.46
N ILE A 393 -23.25 -17.50 -2.82
CA ILE A 393 -24.48 -18.14 -3.29
C ILE A 393 -25.69 -17.20 -3.18
N ASN A 394 -25.67 -16.28 -2.24
CA ASN A 394 -26.80 -15.38 -1.93
C ASN A 394 -26.44 -13.89 -2.00
N GLY A 395 -25.45 -13.53 -2.78
CA GLY A 395 -25.06 -12.13 -3.04
C GLY A 395 -24.06 -11.56 -2.09
#